data_2a9827160e4b0557751969f2be428272
#
_entry.id   2a9827160e4b0557751969f2be428272
#
_cell.length_a   1.000
_cell.length_b   1.000
_cell.length_c   1.000
_cell.angle_alpha   90.00
_cell.angle_beta   90.00
_cell.angle_gamma   90.00
#
_symmetry.space_group_name_H-M   'P 1'
#
loop_
_entity.id
_entity.type
_entity.pdbx_description
1 polymer ?
#
loop_
_entity_poly.entity_id
_entity_poly.type
_entity_poly.pdbx_seq_one_letter_code
_entity_poly.pdbx_strand_id
1 'polypeptide(L)'
;MMRVVGVVGGPEPGGRTSTTVGAVLRGVRGAETELVELSQTGLDAVTAAIETADAVVFGSPVYRATYSGLLKDLLEATGRGQWGETSAPLLGKAVATVLTGASPHHFLAINDLRNVLAGFFAAQVLSPGLYLHHGDFDDRVTLTEPSAELARLHGEALGDLTTAVRSSTALRAITPQV
;
A
#
# COMPACT_ATOMS: atom_id res chain seq x y z
N MET A 1 -9.38 -5.45 -17.38
CA MET A 1 -7.94 -5.39 -17.06
C MET A 1 -7.83 -5.10 -15.58
N MET A 2 -6.88 -5.69 -14.86
CA MET A 2 -6.65 -5.37 -13.43
C MET A 2 -6.08 -3.95 -13.33
N ARG A 3 -6.58 -3.14 -12.39
CA ARG A 3 -6.06 -1.81 -12.09
C ARG A 3 -5.48 -1.77 -10.68
N VAL A 4 -4.23 -1.31 -10.54
CA VAL A 4 -3.53 -1.23 -9.25
C VAL A 4 -3.02 0.18 -9.03
N VAL A 5 -3.36 0.76 -7.89
CA VAL A 5 -2.87 2.08 -7.50
C VAL A 5 -1.82 1.97 -6.39
N GLY A 6 -0.71 2.66 -6.55
CA GLY A 6 0.28 2.88 -5.50
C GLY A 6 0.07 4.24 -4.87
N VAL A 7 -0.12 4.29 -3.56
CA VAL A 7 -0.30 5.53 -2.79
C VAL A 7 0.92 5.75 -1.91
N VAL A 8 1.57 6.89 -2.09
CA VAL A 8 2.82 7.23 -1.40
C VAL A 8 2.58 8.35 -0.40
N GLY A 9 2.74 8.05 0.88
CA GLY A 9 2.59 8.98 2.00
C GLY A 9 3.88 9.69 2.41
N GLY A 10 4.79 9.94 1.48
CA GLY A 10 5.99 10.73 1.72
C GLY A 10 5.74 12.23 1.56
N PRO A 11 6.42 13.11 2.34
CA PRO A 11 6.28 14.57 2.21
C PRO A 11 6.92 15.11 0.93
N GLU A 12 7.90 14.41 0.39
CA GLU A 12 8.59 14.76 -0.86
C GLU A 12 8.33 13.67 -1.90
N PRO A 13 7.90 14.04 -3.12
CA PRO A 13 7.67 13.09 -4.20
C PRO A 13 8.99 12.52 -4.75
N GLY A 14 8.91 11.33 -5.36
CA GLY A 14 10.05 10.73 -6.04
C GLY A 14 11.18 10.25 -5.12
N GLY A 15 10.92 10.06 -3.83
CA GLY A 15 11.89 9.55 -2.86
C GLY A 15 11.96 8.01 -2.84
N ARG A 16 12.66 7.46 -1.83
CA ARG A 16 12.83 6.00 -1.66
C ARG A 16 11.52 5.25 -1.61
N THR A 17 10.53 5.79 -0.90
CA THR A 17 9.19 5.17 -0.82
C THR A 17 8.54 5.09 -2.20
N SER A 18 8.58 6.17 -2.98
CA SER A 18 8.03 6.21 -4.35
C SER A 18 8.73 5.21 -5.26
N THR A 19 10.06 5.15 -5.20
CA THR A 19 10.85 4.17 -5.95
C THR A 19 10.45 2.73 -5.62
N THR A 20 10.29 2.42 -4.34
CA THR A 20 9.93 1.07 -3.88
C THR A 20 8.50 0.71 -4.28
N VAL A 21 7.54 1.61 -4.07
CA VAL A 21 6.15 1.41 -4.52
C VAL A 21 6.10 1.21 -6.04
N GLY A 22 6.82 2.04 -6.80
CA GLY A 22 6.91 1.89 -8.26
C GLY A 22 7.51 0.55 -8.69
N ALA A 23 8.49 0.02 -7.94
CA ALA A 23 9.07 -1.30 -8.21
C ALA A 23 8.06 -2.43 -7.93
N VAL A 24 7.28 -2.33 -6.85
CA VAL A 24 6.18 -3.28 -6.57
C VAL A 24 5.13 -3.23 -7.68
N LEU A 25 4.71 -2.03 -8.09
CA LEU A 25 3.72 -1.87 -9.17
C LEU A 25 4.18 -2.51 -10.49
N ARG A 26 5.46 -2.33 -10.86
CA ARG A 26 6.03 -2.99 -12.07
C ARG A 26 6.03 -4.52 -11.98
N GLY A 27 6.02 -5.09 -10.79
CA GLY A 27 5.90 -6.52 -10.56
C GLY A 27 4.50 -7.08 -10.82
N VAL A 28 3.46 -6.25 -10.81
CA VAL A 28 2.08 -6.71 -11.04
C VAL A 28 1.85 -6.91 -12.53
N ARG A 29 1.97 -8.16 -12.98
CA ARG A 29 1.89 -8.49 -14.41
C ARG A 29 0.49 -8.28 -14.98
N GLY A 30 0.43 -7.69 -16.17
CA GLY A 30 -0.84 -7.53 -16.93
C GLY A 30 -1.84 -6.55 -16.28
N ALA A 31 -1.37 -5.71 -15.35
CA ALA A 31 -2.18 -4.68 -14.73
C ALA A 31 -1.90 -3.29 -15.34
N GLU A 32 -2.93 -2.46 -15.35
CA GLU A 32 -2.78 -1.02 -15.45
C GLU A 32 -2.37 -0.48 -14.08
N THR A 33 -1.27 0.25 -14.00
CA THR A 33 -0.73 0.75 -12.73
C THR A 33 -0.62 2.26 -12.72
N GLU A 34 -0.95 2.87 -11.59
CA GLU A 34 -0.83 4.30 -11.33
C GLU A 34 -0.12 4.53 -10.00
N LEU A 35 0.78 5.50 -9.93
CA LEU A 35 1.43 5.92 -8.69
C LEU A 35 0.95 7.32 -8.33
N VAL A 36 0.45 7.49 -7.12
CA VAL A 36 -0.10 8.74 -6.59
C VAL A 36 0.70 9.18 -5.36
N GLU A 37 1.19 10.41 -5.39
CA GLU A 37 1.91 11.05 -4.28
C GLU A 37 0.96 11.91 -3.46
N LEU A 38 0.76 11.58 -2.18
CA LEU A 38 -0.13 12.35 -1.29
C LEU A 38 0.33 13.79 -1.08
N SER A 39 1.61 14.07 -1.22
CA SER A 39 2.14 15.44 -1.15
C SER A 39 1.75 16.33 -2.34
N GLN A 40 1.21 15.74 -3.41
CA GLN A 40 0.86 16.44 -4.65
C GLN A 40 -0.61 16.29 -5.04
N THR A 41 -1.32 15.37 -4.40
CA THR A 41 -2.69 14.98 -4.80
C THR A 41 -3.64 15.12 -3.61
N GLY A 42 -4.75 15.79 -3.81
CA GLY A 42 -5.78 15.95 -2.78
C GLY A 42 -6.42 14.61 -2.36
N LEU A 43 -6.86 14.51 -1.12
CA LEU A 43 -7.41 13.28 -0.54
C LEU A 43 -8.59 12.71 -1.34
N ASP A 44 -9.49 13.56 -1.82
CA ASP A 44 -10.65 13.12 -2.61
C ASP A 44 -10.25 12.42 -3.91
N ALA A 45 -9.24 12.96 -4.61
CA ALA A 45 -8.73 12.35 -5.85
C ALA A 45 -8.03 11.02 -5.57
N VAL A 46 -7.29 10.91 -4.46
CA VAL A 46 -6.67 9.65 -4.04
C VAL A 46 -7.73 8.62 -3.65
N THR A 47 -8.75 9.02 -2.90
CA THR A 47 -9.87 8.14 -2.53
C THR A 47 -10.58 7.61 -3.76
N ALA A 48 -10.87 8.47 -4.75
CA ALA A 48 -11.47 8.06 -6.02
C ALA A 48 -10.58 7.06 -6.81
N ALA A 49 -9.25 7.26 -6.79
CA ALA A 49 -8.31 6.32 -7.40
C ALA A 49 -8.34 4.96 -6.68
N ILE A 50 -8.37 4.96 -5.34
CA ILE A 50 -8.50 3.74 -4.54
C ILE A 50 -9.83 3.03 -4.82
N GLU A 51 -10.95 3.74 -4.89
CA GLU A 51 -12.27 3.16 -5.16
C GLU A 51 -12.32 2.38 -6.47
N THR A 52 -11.71 2.94 -7.52
CA THR A 52 -11.71 2.34 -8.86
C THR A 52 -10.65 1.26 -9.07
N ALA A 53 -9.67 1.13 -8.18
CA ALA A 53 -8.62 0.13 -8.26
C ALA A 53 -9.08 -1.25 -7.77
N ASP A 54 -8.51 -2.32 -8.35
CA ASP A 54 -8.69 -3.71 -7.89
C ASP A 54 -7.78 -4.04 -6.70
N ALA A 55 -6.64 -3.35 -6.60
CA ALA A 55 -5.69 -3.50 -5.50
C ALA A 55 -4.95 -2.18 -5.22
N VAL A 56 -4.40 -2.07 -4.01
CA VAL A 56 -3.66 -0.88 -3.57
C VAL A 56 -2.31 -1.26 -2.98
N VAL A 57 -1.27 -0.50 -3.32
CA VAL A 57 0.03 -0.54 -2.63
C VAL A 57 0.14 0.71 -1.77
N PHE A 58 0.11 0.58 -0.46
CA PHE A 58 0.36 1.70 0.44
C PHE A 58 1.83 1.79 0.79
N GLY A 59 2.45 2.92 0.49
CA GLY A 59 3.83 3.23 0.80
C GLY A 59 3.99 4.41 1.74
N SER A 60 4.89 4.31 2.72
CA SER A 60 5.19 5.41 3.65
C SER A 60 6.65 5.36 4.11
N PRO A 61 7.29 6.51 4.30
CA PRO A 61 8.48 6.57 5.13
C PRO A 61 8.13 6.30 6.59
N VAL A 62 9.10 5.77 7.35
CA VAL A 62 8.96 5.61 8.80
C VAL A 62 9.38 6.88 9.50
N TYR A 63 8.45 7.50 10.20
CA TYR A 63 8.67 8.64 11.08
C TYR A 63 8.22 8.30 12.50
N ARG A 64 9.09 8.54 13.49
CA ARG A 64 8.75 8.22 14.89
C ARG A 64 8.24 6.80 15.09
N ALA A 65 8.94 5.84 14.46
CA ALA A 65 8.71 4.40 14.53
C ALA A 65 7.39 3.89 13.91
N THR A 66 6.69 4.70 13.13
CA THR A 66 5.45 4.30 12.44
C THR A 66 5.34 4.97 11.06
N TYR A 67 4.26 4.73 10.33
CA TYR A 67 3.99 5.38 9.05
C TYR A 67 3.69 6.88 9.21
N SER A 68 3.77 7.64 8.13
CA SER A 68 3.68 9.10 8.13
C SER A 68 2.30 9.64 8.52
N GLY A 69 2.27 10.88 9.02
CA GLY A 69 1.02 11.63 9.23
C GLY A 69 0.20 11.80 7.95
N LEU A 70 0.85 12.03 6.79
CA LEU A 70 0.16 12.14 5.50
C LEU A 70 -0.65 10.88 5.16
N LEU A 71 -0.06 9.70 5.36
CA LEU A 71 -0.79 8.46 5.14
C LEU A 71 -1.89 8.26 6.18
N LYS A 72 -1.64 8.66 7.43
CA LYS A 72 -2.64 8.60 8.50
C LYS A 72 -3.85 9.49 8.18
N ASP A 73 -3.65 10.70 7.68
CA ASP A 73 -4.71 11.62 7.28
C ASP A 73 -5.61 11.01 6.18
N LEU A 74 -5.01 10.35 5.19
CA LEU A 74 -5.76 9.61 4.19
C LEU A 74 -6.61 8.50 4.80
N LEU A 75 -6.02 7.70 5.69
CA LEU A 75 -6.73 6.58 6.34
C LEU A 75 -7.87 7.08 7.23
N GLU A 76 -7.70 8.22 7.91
CA GLU A 76 -8.78 8.86 8.69
C GLU A 76 -9.92 9.41 7.81
N ALA A 77 -9.59 9.87 6.61
CA ALA A 77 -10.58 10.33 5.63
C ALA A 77 -11.25 9.19 4.84
N THR A 78 -10.73 7.96 4.93
CA THR A 78 -11.23 6.80 4.18
C THR A 78 -12.37 6.13 4.94
N GLY A 79 -13.53 6.01 4.29
CA GLY A 79 -14.69 5.31 4.85
C GLY A 79 -14.48 3.78 4.91
N ARG A 80 -15.16 3.13 5.85
CA ARG A 80 -15.21 1.66 5.97
C ARG A 80 -16.63 1.08 5.85
N GLY A 81 -17.62 1.92 5.50
CA GLY A 81 -19.02 1.53 5.31
C GLY A 81 -19.78 1.25 6.60
N GLN A 82 -19.38 1.89 7.71
CA GLN A 82 -19.98 1.73 9.02
C GLN A 82 -20.42 3.09 9.59
N TRP A 83 -21.34 3.07 10.56
CA TRP A 83 -21.75 4.28 11.29
C TRP A 83 -22.25 5.44 10.40
N GLY A 84 -22.92 5.09 9.28
CA GLY A 84 -23.47 6.09 8.35
C GLY A 84 -22.54 6.48 7.22
N GLU A 85 -21.35 5.90 7.13
CA GLU A 85 -20.47 6.06 5.97
C GLU A 85 -21.05 5.36 4.74
N THR A 86 -20.98 6.02 3.59
CA THR A 86 -21.59 5.54 2.33
C THR A 86 -20.62 4.82 1.42
N SER A 87 -19.32 4.88 1.72
CA SER A 87 -18.27 4.21 0.94
C SER A 87 -17.39 3.32 1.82
N ALA A 88 -16.80 2.30 1.21
CA ALA A 88 -15.86 1.39 1.85
C ALA A 88 -14.79 0.95 0.81
N PRO A 89 -13.93 1.89 0.36
CA PRO A 89 -13.05 1.66 -0.79
C PRO A 89 -12.02 0.56 -0.57
N LEU A 90 -11.73 0.18 0.67
CA LEU A 90 -10.74 -0.86 1.00
C LEU A 90 -11.38 -2.20 1.40
N LEU A 91 -12.70 -2.24 1.61
CA LEU A 91 -13.39 -3.44 2.07
C LEU A 91 -13.14 -4.63 1.11
N GLY A 92 -12.57 -5.71 1.64
CA GLY A 92 -12.29 -6.92 0.88
C GLY A 92 -11.32 -6.74 -0.30
N LYS A 93 -10.61 -5.61 -0.37
CA LYS A 93 -9.64 -5.32 -1.43
C LYS A 93 -8.27 -5.89 -1.09
N ALA A 94 -7.55 -6.42 -2.08
CA ALA A 94 -6.16 -6.82 -1.90
C ALA A 94 -5.27 -5.58 -1.72
N VAL A 95 -4.41 -5.58 -0.70
CA VAL A 95 -3.48 -4.49 -0.45
C VAL A 95 -2.07 -5.01 -0.15
N ALA A 96 -1.04 -4.28 -0.57
CA ALA A 96 0.34 -4.47 -0.15
C ALA A 96 0.83 -3.26 0.65
N THR A 97 1.75 -3.49 1.57
CA THR A 97 2.35 -2.44 2.41
C THR A 97 3.84 -2.33 2.13
N VAL A 98 4.30 -1.09 1.99
CA VAL A 98 5.70 -0.73 1.78
C VAL A 98 6.09 0.33 2.80
N LEU A 99 7.09 0.07 3.64
CA LEU A 99 7.69 1.10 4.48
C LEU A 99 9.18 1.25 4.17
N THR A 100 9.66 2.48 4.21
CA THR A 100 11.09 2.80 4.06
C THR A 100 11.60 3.54 5.28
N GLY A 101 12.71 3.08 5.84
CA GLY A 101 13.30 3.63 7.05
C GLY A 101 14.80 3.91 6.94
N ALA A 102 15.37 4.50 7.98
CA ALA A 102 16.81 4.82 8.02
C ALA A 102 17.67 3.60 8.36
N SER A 103 17.14 2.64 9.12
CA SER A 103 17.90 1.47 9.61
C SER A 103 17.03 0.22 9.62
N PRO A 104 17.64 -0.98 9.73
CA PRO A 104 16.88 -2.22 9.80
C PRO A 104 16.07 -2.39 11.11
N HIS A 105 16.33 -1.58 12.13
CA HIS A 105 15.71 -1.74 13.45
C HIS A 105 14.23 -1.36 13.52
N HIS A 106 13.71 -0.64 12.53
CA HIS A 106 12.32 -0.16 12.51
C HIS A 106 11.37 -1.02 11.66
N PHE A 107 11.78 -2.24 11.29
CA PHE A 107 10.97 -3.10 10.39
C PHE A 107 9.58 -3.44 10.97
N LEU A 108 9.43 -3.49 12.29
CA LEU A 108 8.13 -3.75 12.94
C LEU A 108 7.11 -2.61 12.77
N ALA A 109 7.54 -1.41 12.37
CA ALA A 109 6.63 -0.31 12.05
C ALA A 109 5.60 -0.67 10.97
N ILE A 110 5.90 -1.66 10.13
CA ILE A 110 4.97 -2.17 9.12
C ILE A 110 3.70 -2.79 9.74
N ASN A 111 3.79 -3.28 10.97
CA ASN A 111 2.65 -3.89 11.66
C ASN A 111 1.56 -2.86 11.98
N ASP A 112 1.92 -1.60 12.26
CA ASP A 112 0.94 -0.55 12.54
C ASP A 112 0.05 -0.32 11.32
N LEU A 113 0.64 -0.22 10.14
CA LEU A 113 -0.10 -0.05 8.89
C LEU A 113 -0.94 -1.30 8.55
N ARG A 114 -0.36 -2.49 8.72
CA ARG A 114 -1.08 -3.76 8.48
C ARG A 114 -2.29 -3.89 9.40
N ASN A 115 -2.14 -3.56 10.69
CA ASN A 115 -3.24 -3.65 11.66
C ASN A 115 -4.43 -2.76 11.28
N VAL A 116 -4.16 -1.54 10.84
CA VAL A 116 -5.22 -0.63 10.39
C VAL A 116 -5.91 -1.18 9.14
N LEU A 117 -5.14 -1.60 8.15
CA LEU A 117 -5.69 -2.09 6.88
C LEU A 117 -6.47 -3.40 7.05
N ALA A 118 -5.92 -4.36 7.79
CA ALA A 118 -6.56 -5.65 7.99
C ALA A 118 -7.68 -5.59 9.04
N GLY A 119 -7.40 -5.01 10.22
CA GLY A 119 -8.32 -5.06 11.36
C GLY A 119 -9.44 -4.02 11.27
N PHE A 120 -9.14 -2.80 10.82
CA PHE A 120 -10.12 -1.72 10.77
C PHE A 120 -10.87 -1.66 9.43
N PHE A 121 -10.18 -1.80 8.29
CA PHE A 121 -10.80 -1.74 6.97
C PHE A 121 -11.21 -3.09 6.38
N ALA A 122 -10.87 -4.20 7.00
CA ALA A 122 -11.07 -5.56 6.50
C ALA A 122 -10.49 -5.78 5.09
N ALA A 123 -9.36 -5.13 4.78
CA ALA A 123 -8.62 -5.37 3.56
C ALA A 123 -7.87 -6.71 3.62
N GLN A 124 -7.67 -7.35 2.49
CA GLN A 124 -6.85 -8.56 2.37
C GLN A 124 -5.38 -8.16 2.19
N VAL A 125 -4.64 -8.13 3.29
CA VAL A 125 -3.28 -7.60 3.32
C VAL A 125 -2.26 -8.68 2.95
N LEU A 126 -1.47 -8.43 1.90
CA LEU A 126 -0.35 -9.28 1.51
C LEU A 126 0.70 -9.30 2.64
N SER A 127 1.01 -10.49 3.10
CA SER A 127 1.99 -10.73 4.17
C SER A 127 3.36 -11.11 3.57
N PRO A 128 4.47 -10.70 4.20
CA PRO A 128 4.61 -9.93 5.44
C PRO A 128 4.54 -8.41 5.25
N GLY A 129 4.56 -7.92 4.00
CA GLY A 129 4.82 -6.54 3.64
C GLY A 129 6.31 -6.28 3.37
N LEU A 130 6.64 -5.17 2.74
CA LEU A 130 7.99 -4.85 2.32
C LEU A 130 8.55 -3.69 3.15
N TYR A 131 9.59 -3.96 3.93
CA TYR A 131 10.35 -2.95 4.65
C TYR A 131 11.75 -2.84 4.04
N LEU A 132 12.13 -1.64 3.61
CA LEU A 132 13.47 -1.34 3.10
C LEU A 132 14.12 -0.19 3.89
N HIS A 133 15.44 -0.22 4.00
CA HIS A 133 16.21 0.82 4.68
C HIS A 133 17.33 1.36 3.78
N HIS A 134 18.17 2.25 4.30
CA HIS A 134 19.22 2.89 3.48
C HIS A 134 20.13 1.91 2.77
N GLY A 135 20.44 0.76 3.38
CA GLY A 135 21.31 -0.28 2.80
C GLY A 135 20.69 -1.05 1.62
N ASP A 136 19.40 -0.85 1.35
CA ASP A 136 18.68 -1.47 0.24
C ASP A 136 18.72 -0.61 -1.04
N PHE A 137 19.46 0.49 -1.00
CA PHE A 137 19.60 1.44 -2.11
C PHE A 137 21.08 1.69 -2.43
N ASP A 138 21.44 1.69 -3.71
CA ASP A 138 22.78 2.04 -4.20
C ASP A 138 23.07 3.54 -4.10
N ASP A 139 21.99 4.35 -4.22
CA ASP A 139 22.01 5.79 -4.05
C ASP A 139 20.73 6.27 -3.35
N ARG A 140 20.35 7.54 -3.50
CA ARG A 140 19.15 8.09 -2.88
C ARG A 140 17.86 7.40 -3.31
N VAL A 141 17.74 6.92 -4.56
CA VAL A 141 16.49 6.46 -5.17
C VAL A 141 16.63 5.21 -6.04
N THR A 142 17.81 4.62 -6.14
CA THR A 142 18.05 3.40 -6.91
C THR A 142 18.11 2.21 -5.96
N LEU A 143 17.22 1.25 -6.13
CA LEU A 143 17.24 0.00 -5.38
C LEU A 143 18.46 -0.82 -5.75
N THR A 144 19.07 -1.50 -4.77
CA THR A 144 19.98 -2.59 -5.04
C THR A 144 19.28 -3.69 -5.84
N GLU A 145 20.03 -4.50 -6.59
CA GLU A 145 19.44 -5.60 -7.37
C GLU A 145 18.61 -6.57 -6.49
N PRO A 146 19.08 -7.04 -5.31
CA PRO A 146 18.26 -7.89 -4.46
C PRO A 146 16.97 -7.23 -3.97
N SER A 147 17.02 -5.94 -3.64
CA SER A 147 15.84 -5.21 -3.15
C SER A 147 14.84 -4.94 -4.27
N ALA A 148 15.32 -4.68 -5.50
CA ALA A 148 14.47 -4.55 -6.67
C ALA A 148 13.75 -5.88 -7.01
N GLU A 149 14.45 -7.00 -6.91
CA GLU A 149 13.85 -8.33 -7.11
C GLU A 149 12.83 -8.67 -6.02
N LEU A 150 13.12 -8.34 -4.76
CA LEU A 150 12.17 -8.51 -3.67
C LEU A 150 10.91 -7.67 -3.86
N ALA A 151 11.05 -6.41 -4.29
CA ALA A 151 9.91 -5.55 -4.61
C ALA A 151 9.09 -6.11 -5.79
N ARG A 152 9.75 -6.61 -6.83
CA ARG A 152 9.09 -7.27 -7.97
C ARG A 152 8.28 -8.48 -7.52
N LEU A 153 8.84 -9.33 -6.66
CA LEU A 153 8.14 -10.50 -6.11
C LEU A 153 6.90 -10.11 -5.31
N HIS A 154 6.96 -9.03 -4.51
CA HIS A 154 5.79 -8.51 -3.82
C HIS A 154 4.69 -8.05 -4.78
N GLY A 155 5.07 -7.48 -5.92
CA GLY A 155 4.13 -7.10 -6.97
C GLY A 155 3.45 -8.31 -7.62
N GLU A 156 4.21 -9.35 -7.95
CA GLU A 156 3.65 -10.61 -8.47
C GLU A 156 2.67 -11.23 -7.48
N ALA A 157 3.08 -11.35 -6.21
CA ALA A 157 2.24 -11.89 -5.15
C ALA A 157 0.97 -11.06 -4.92
N LEU A 158 1.04 -9.72 -5.04
CA LEU A 158 -0.14 -8.86 -4.99
C LEU A 158 -1.10 -9.14 -6.15
N GLY A 159 -0.58 -9.35 -7.35
CA GLY A 159 -1.39 -9.74 -8.52
C GLY A 159 -2.13 -11.05 -8.29
N ASP A 160 -1.46 -12.05 -7.76
CA ASP A 160 -2.04 -13.36 -7.42
C ASP A 160 -3.11 -13.22 -6.31
N LEU A 161 -2.79 -12.49 -5.23
CA LEU A 161 -3.75 -12.21 -4.16
C LEU A 161 -4.97 -11.47 -4.69
N THR A 162 -4.79 -10.46 -5.55
CA THR A 162 -5.90 -9.71 -6.15
C THR A 162 -6.81 -10.62 -6.95
N THR A 163 -6.24 -11.52 -7.75
CA THR A 163 -6.98 -12.50 -8.53
C THR A 163 -7.78 -13.44 -7.61
N ALA A 164 -7.16 -13.95 -6.56
CA ALA A 164 -7.80 -14.82 -5.57
C ALA A 164 -8.95 -14.11 -4.85
N VAL A 165 -8.74 -12.87 -4.39
CA VAL A 165 -9.78 -12.07 -3.72
C VAL A 165 -10.96 -11.80 -4.64
N ARG A 166 -10.71 -11.39 -5.90
CA ARG A 166 -11.76 -11.10 -6.86
C ARG A 166 -12.61 -12.33 -7.21
N SER A 167 -12.02 -13.50 -7.22
CA SER A 167 -12.72 -14.77 -7.51
C SER A 167 -13.42 -15.37 -6.28
N SER A 168 -13.13 -14.92 -5.07
CA SER A 168 -13.69 -15.46 -3.83
C SER A 168 -14.82 -14.60 -3.26
N THR A 169 -16.02 -15.13 -3.26
CA THR A 169 -17.16 -14.50 -2.59
C THR A 169 -16.92 -14.37 -1.07
N ALA A 170 -16.33 -15.40 -0.45
CA ALA A 170 -16.07 -15.41 0.99
C ALA A 170 -15.09 -14.34 1.42
N LEU A 171 -13.96 -14.17 0.71
CA LEU A 171 -12.96 -13.14 1.04
C LEU A 171 -13.54 -11.72 0.93
N ARG A 172 -14.42 -11.49 -0.04
CA ARG A 172 -15.08 -10.18 -0.24
C ARG A 172 -16.24 -9.91 0.71
N ALA A 173 -16.79 -10.95 1.35
CA ALA A 173 -17.94 -10.84 2.24
C ALA A 173 -17.54 -10.57 3.71
N ILE A 174 -16.25 -10.68 4.05
CA ILE A 174 -15.78 -10.36 5.42
C ILE A 174 -15.81 -8.84 5.60
N THR A 175 -16.50 -8.41 6.64
CA THR A 175 -16.65 -6.99 7.01
C THR A 175 -15.97 -6.69 8.34
N PRO A 176 -15.65 -5.41 8.63
CA PRO A 176 -15.23 -5.00 9.96
C PRO A 176 -16.25 -5.46 11.02
N GLN A 177 -15.77 -5.89 12.18
CA GLN A 177 -16.64 -6.45 13.22
C GLN A 177 -17.26 -5.38 14.14
N VAL A 178 -16.71 -4.19 14.19
CA VAL A 178 -17.16 -3.06 15.01
C VAL A 178 -16.93 -1.75 14.28
#